data_257f17c4390afa3c43e70d54970b6421
#
_entry.id   257f17c4390afa3c43e70d54970b6421
#
_cell.length_a   1.000
_cell.length_b   1.000
_cell.length_c   1.000
_cell.angle_alpha   90.00
_cell.angle_beta   90.00
_cell.angle_gamma   90.00
#
_symmetry.space_group_name_H-M   'P 1'
#
loop_
_entity.id
_entity.type
_entity.pdbx_description
1 polymer ?
#
loop_
_entity_poly.entity_id
_entity_poly.type
_entity_poly.pdbx_seq_one_letter_code
_entity_poly.pdbx_strand_id
1 'polypeptide(L)'
;NRVNPPCPVFFKCGGCKFQDLSYEKQLQFKVQVVEDSLKRIAHIETSENIKIIPADTEYQYRNKGSFAVTGKGGKPQIGFYAEGSHNVADSATCDILLPKINETKEWLRQLIEKHDISIYNESNYRGLLRGLIIRHSISTGETLVGLVTYKGKFPRGFLAGLTNESDLKKLGIVGLIQNVNMQNTNVIMGPENRVLWGKDRYKESLGGLSFHLS
;
A
#
# COMPACT_ATOMS: atom_id res chain seq x y z
N ASN A 1 13.81 16.57 18.73
CA ASN A 1 13.41 17.62 17.79
C ASN A 1 12.20 17.16 17.00
N ARG A 2 11.02 17.67 17.37
CA ARG A 2 9.78 17.47 16.63
C ARG A 2 9.75 18.40 15.43
N VAL A 3 9.21 17.89 14.32
CA VAL A 3 9.00 18.63 13.06
C VAL A 3 7.54 18.48 12.63
N ASN A 4 7.05 19.39 11.81
CA ASN A 4 5.74 19.21 11.21
C ASN A 4 5.80 18.09 10.16
N PRO A 5 5.00 17.01 10.31
CA PRO A 5 5.00 15.93 9.33
C PRO A 5 4.43 16.44 8.00
N PRO A 6 5.02 16.08 6.84
CA PRO A 6 4.49 16.49 5.55
C PRO A 6 3.15 15.83 5.22
N CYS A 7 2.91 14.63 5.72
CA CYS A 7 1.67 13.90 5.48
C CYS A 7 0.47 14.52 6.22
N PRO A 8 -0.58 15.00 5.51
CA PRO A 8 -1.71 15.67 6.13
C PRO A 8 -2.57 14.77 7.04
N VAL A 9 -2.43 13.46 6.91
CA VAL A 9 -3.18 12.48 7.69
C VAL A 9 -2.30 11.73 8.71
N PHE A 10 -1.06 12.18 8.94
CA PHE A 10 -0.10 11.51 9.83
C PHE A 10 -0.69 11.15 11.19
N PHE A 11 -1.33 12.11 11.87
CA PHE A 11 -1.90 11.89 13.21
C PHE A 11 -3.19 11.06 13.23
N LYS A 12 -3.73 10.72 12.06
CA LYS A 12 -4.93 9.87 11.92
C LYS A 12 -4.59 8.49 11.36
N CYS A 13 -3.55 8.41 10.52
CA CYS A 13 -3.16 7.20 9.83
C CYS A 13 -2.25 6.33 10.71
N GLY A 14 -2.53 5.03 10.81
CA GLY A 14 -1.67 4.07 11.53
C GLY A 14 -0.40 3.64 10.80
N GLY A 15 -0.17 4.16 9.57
CA GLY A 15 0.90 3.67 8.70
C GLY A 15 2.32 4.16 9.01
N CYS A 16 2.46 5.30 9.70
CA CYS A 16 3.74 5.93 10.04
C CYS A 16 3.79 6.31 11.51
N LYS A 17 4.99 6.23 12.12
CA LYS A 17 5.19 6.53 13.54
C LYS A 17 6.14 7.70 13.80
N PHE A 18 6.96 8.11 12.84
CA PHE A 18 8.11 8.99 13.07
C PHE A 18 8.21 10.18 12.13
N GLN A 19 7.20 10.47 11.30
CA GLN A 19 7.28 11.63 10.40
C GLN A 19 7.31 12.99 11.14
N ASP A 20 6.94 13.01 12.41
CA ASP A 20 7.04 14.18 13.29
C ASP A 20 8.39 14.32 14.01
N LEU A 21 9.37 13.46 13.69
CA LEU A 21 10.75 13.57 14.12
C LEU A 21 11.66 13.94 12.93
N SER A 22 12.66 14.79 13.18
CA SER A 22 13.70 15.02 12.16
C SER A 22 14.39 13.71 11.79
N TYR A 23 14.82 13.57 10.54
CA TYR A 23 15.43 12.32 10.07
C TYR A 23 16.67 11.93 10.89
N GLU A 24 17.48 12.90 11.25
CA GLU A 24 18.62 12.69 12.16
C GLU A 24 18.18 12.04 13.49
N LYS A 25 17.08 12.52 14.08
CA LYS A 25 16.55 11.92 15.32
C LYS A 25 15.98 10.53 15.10
N GLN A 26 15.39 10.27 13.94
CA GLN A 26 14.95 8.92 13.57
C GLN A 26 16.15 7.95 13.50
N LEU A 27 17.28 8.39 12.91
CA LEU A 27 18.51 7.59 12.84
C LEU A 27 19.07 7.33 14.23
N GLN A 28 19.20 8.37 15.06
CA GLN A 28 19.69 8.23 16.44
C GLN A 28 18.82 7.26 17.25
N PHE A 29 17.50 7.37 17.14
CA PHE A 29 16.57 6.45 17.82
C PHE A 29 16.73 5.00 17.37
N LYS A 30 16.93 4.76 16.07
CA LYS A 30 17.19 3.40 15.55
C LYS A 30 18.47 2.80 16.08
N VAL A 31 19.56 3.58 16.18
CA VAL A 31 20.82 3.14 16.81
C VAL A 31 20.57 2.77 18.27
N GLN A 32 19.90 3.64 19.03
CA GLN A 32 19.60 3.38 20.43
C GLN A 32 18.79 2.11 20.65
N VAL A 33 17.78 1.84 19.79
CA VAL A 33 16.99 0.60 19.87
C VAL A 33 17.85 -0.64 19.68
N VAL A 34 18.83 -0.60 18.78
CA VAL A 34 19.77 -1.72 18.56
C VAL A 34 20.70 -1.89 19.75
N GLU A 35 21.29 -0.81 20.26
CA GLU A 35 22.15 -0.83 21.45
C GLU A 35 21.43 -1.38 22.67
N ASP A 36 20.22 -0.89 22.95
CA ASP A 36 19.39 -1.36 24.05
C ASP A 36 19.04 -2.85 23.91
N SER A 37 18.77 -3.32 22.68
CA SER A 37 18.46 -4.72 22.40
C SER A 37 19.67 -5.62 22.64
N LEU A 38 20.84 -5.23 22.16
CA LEU A 38 22.09 -5.96 22.38
C LEU A 38 22.40 -6.04 23.88
N LYS A 39 22.32 -4.92 24.58
CA LYS A 39 22.65 -4.85 26.01
C LYS A 39 21.65 -5.60 26.88
N ARG A 40 20.35 -5.33 26.73
CA ARG A 40 19.31 -5.83 27.67
C ARG A 40 18.81 -7.22 27.34
N ILE A 41 18.79 -7.61 26.05
CA ILE A 41 18.24 -8.91 25.60
C ILE A 41 19.37 -9.90 25.34
N ALA A 42 20.40 -9.49 24.60
CA ALA A 42 21.50 -10.38 24.25
C ALA A 42 22.64 -10.39 25.28
N HIS A 43 22.66 -9.45 26.25
CA HIS A 43 23.73 -9.27 27.24
C HIS A 43 25.10 -9.04 26.62
N ILE A 44 25.13 -8.38 25.46
CA ILE A 44 26.34 -8.01 24.71
C ILE A 44 26.59 -6.53 24.93
N GLU A 45 27.77 -6.21 25.54
CA GLU A 45 28.28 -4.84 25.61
C GLU A 45 28.98 -4.53 24.29
N THR A 46 28.54 -3.48 23.60
CA THR A 46 29.20 -2.99 22.39
C THR A 46 30.30 -2.01 22.77
N SER A 47 31.55 -2.33 22.44
CA SER A 47 32.69 -1.44 22.65
C SER A 47 32.85 -0.39 21.56
N GLU A 48 32.14 -0.56 20.44
CA GLU A 48 32.19 0.33 19.28
C GLU A 48 30.82 0.96 19.02
N ASN A 49 30.84 2.19 18.50
CA ASN A 49 29.63 2.86 18.07
C ASN A 49 28.97 2.12 16.89
N ILE A 50 27.71 1.80 17.02
CA ILE A 50 26.94 1.17 15.94
C ILE A 50 26.85 2.16 14.78
N LYS A 51 27.44 1.76 13.64
CA LYS A 51 27.39 2.55 12.42
C LYS A 51 26.01 2.40 11.75
N ILE A 52 25.32 3.52 11.52
CA ILE A 52 24.08 3.56 10.75
C ILE A 52 24.33 4.08 9.34
N ILE A 53 23.70 3.44 8.35
CA ILE A 53 23.69 3.90 6.96
C ILE A 53 22.34 4.55 6.70
N PRO A 54 22.29 5.87 6.44
CA PRO A 54 21.04 6.54 6.13
C PRO A 54 20.50 6.08 4.76
N ALA A 55 19.18 6.20 4.55
CA ALA A 55 18.60 6.03 3.23
C ALA A 55 18.90 7.25 2.35
N ASP A 56 19.00 7.03 1.03
CA ASP A 56 19.21 8.11 0.05
C ASP A 56 18.04 9.10 0.01
N THR A 57 16.83 8.62 0.31
CA THR A 57 15.61 9.42 0.39
C THR A 57 14.80 9.07 1.64
N GLU A 58 14.23 10.08 2.30
CA GLU A 58 13.38 9.91 3.47
C GLU A 58 11.95 9.50 3.12
N TYR A 59 11.53 9.77 1.89
CA TYR A 59 10.19 9.56 1.35
C TYR A 59 10.24 8.77 0.04
N GLN A 60 9.09 8.35 -0.46
CA GLN A 60 8.93 7.67 -1.76
C GLN A 60 9.78 6.38 -1.90
N TYR A 61 10.01 5.67 -0.80
CA TYR A 61 10.80 4.44 -0.79
C TYR A 61 9.95 3.16 -0.81
N ARG A 62 8.66 3.26 -0.46
CA ARG A 62 7.79 2.11 -0.31
C ARG A 62 7.15 1.72 -1.64
N ASN A 63 7.44 0.52 -2.12
CA ASN A 63 7.03 -0.01 -3.42
C ASN A 63 5.75 -0.86 -3.38
N LYS A 64 5.05 -0.92 -2.23
CA LYS A 64 3.79 -1.63 -2.05
C LYS A 64 2.80 -0.81 -1.23
N GLY A 65 1.60 -0.62 -1.76
CA GLY A 65 0.44 -0.11 -1.04
C GLY A 65 -0.63 -1.19 -0.86
N SER A 66 -1.06 -1.44 0.37
CA SER A 66 -2.22 -2.29 0.69
C SER A 66 -3.26 -1.40 1.34
N PHE A 67 -4.26 -1.00 0.59
CA PHE A 67 -5.26 -0.02 1.00
C PHE A 67 -6.57 -0.70 1.37
N ALA A 68 -7.14 -0.29 2.49
CA ALA A 68 -8.53 -0.56 2.79
C ALA A 68 -9.42 0.35 1.94
N VAL A 69 -10.56 -0.18 1.51
CA VAL A 69 -11.59 0.59 0.80
C VAL A 69 -12.86 0.55 1.63
N THR A 70 -13.34 1.73 2.04
CA THR A 70 -14.61 1.89 2.77
C THR A 70 -15.48 2.91 2.08
N GLY A 71 -16.79 2.88 2.34
CA GLY A 71 -17.75 3.84 1.80
C GLY A 71 -18.18 4.85 2.86
N LYS A 72 -18.17 6.14 2.53
CA LYS A 72 -18.73 7.20 3.38
C LYS A 72 -19.46 8.23 2.53
N GLY A 73 -20.76 8.43 2.82
CA GLY A 73 -21.55 9.41 2.07
C GLY A 73 -21.64 9.10 0.57
N GLY A 74 -21.65 7.82 0.16
CA GLY A 74 -21.71 7.41 -1.24
C GLY A 74 -20.37 7.47 -2.00
N LYS A 75 -19.27 7.88 -1.35
CA LYS A 75 -17.94 7.97 -1.97
C LYS A 75 -16.97 6.93 -1.40
N PRO A 76 -16.05 6.37 -2.21
CA PRO A 76 -15.00 5.49 -1.72
C PRO A 76 -13.97 6.28 -0.91
N GLN A 77 -13.65 5.78 0.28
CA GLN A 77 -12.47 6.18 1.03
C GLN A 77 -11.39 5.12 0.83
N ILE A 78 -10.22 5.51 0.37
CA ILE A 78 -9.11 4.60 0.05
C ILE A 78 -7.86 5.05 0.79
N GLY A 79 -7.41 4.23 1.75
CA GLY A 79 -6.27 4.59 2.58
C GLY A 79 -5.85 3.47 3.51
N PHE A 80 -5.10 3.81 4.53
CA PHE A 80 -4.72 2.88 5.60
C PHE A 80 -5.64 3.06 6.80
N TYR A 81 -5.77 2.01 7.61
CA TYR A 81 -6.52 2.11 8.85
C TYR A 81 -5.86 3.07 9.84
N ALA A 82 -6.68 3.85 10.54
CA ALA A 82 -6.25 4.57 11.72
C ALA A 82 -5.87 3.56 12.83
N GLU A 83 -4.90 3.93 13.66
CA GLU A 83 -4.39 3.05 14.71
C GLU A 83 -5.51 2.56 15.64
N GLY A 84 -5.53 1.25 15.89
CA GLY A 84 -6.50 0.61 16.77
C GLY A 84 -7.95 0.68 16.28
N SER A 85 -8.20 0.95 14.99
CA SER A 85 -9.56 1.09 14.47
C SER A 85 -9.70 0.57 13.03
N HIS A 86 -10.96 0.41 12.59
CA HIS A 86 -11.33 0.11 11.21
C HIS A 86 -11.67 1.39 10.40
N ASN A 87 -11.41 2.58 10.94
CA ASN A 87 -11.59 3.82 10.21
C ASN A 87 -10.47 4.03 9.21
N VAL A 88 -10.80 4.34 7.98
CA VAL A 88 -9.81 4.61 6.93
C VAL A 88 -9.38 6.06 6.97
N ALA A 89 -8.08 6.30 7.09
CA ALA A 89 -7.46 7.60 6.85
C ALA A 89 -7.30 7.80 5.35
N ASP A 90 -8.34 8.38 4.73
CA ASP A 90 -8.35 8.65 3.30
C ASP A 90 -7.39 9.79 2.93
N SER A 91 -6.57 9.57 1.93
CA SER A 91 -5.63 10.58 1.41
C SER A 91 -5.39 10.34 -0.08
N ALA A 92 -5.36 11.41 -0.86
CA ALA A 92 -5.01 11.34 -2.28
C ALA A 92 -3.57 10.85 -2.47
N THR A 93 -2.66 11.28 -1.59
CA THR A 93 -1.24 10.91 -1.65
C THR A 93 -0.77 10.29 -0.33
N CYS A 94 0.27 9.49 -0.41
CA CYS A 94 1.02 8.98 0.72
C CYS A 94 2.51 9.21 0.44
N ASP A 95 3.16 10.04 1.24
CA ASP A 95 4.50 10.54 0.96
C ASP A 95 5.59 9.46 1.01
N ILE A 96 5.36 8.36 1.72
CA ILE A 96 6.31 7.25 1.76
C ILE A 96 6.16 6.26 0.58
N LEU A 97 5.02 6.28 -0.13
CA LEU A 97 4.80 5.44 -1.31
C LEU A 97 5.42 6.05 -2.55
N LEU A 98 5.90 5.21 -3.45
CA LEU A 98 6.32 5.64 -4.78
C LEU A 98 5.20 6.41 -5.48
N PRO A 99 5.52 7.49 -6.23
CA PRO A 99 4.51 8.30 -6.92
C PRO A 99 3.57 7.49 -7.81
N LYS A 100 4.10 6.48 -8.49
CA LYS A 100 3.32 5.60 -9.37
C LYS A 100 2.21 4.82 -8.65
N ILE A 101 2.42 4.47 -7.37
CA ILE A 101 1.40 3.81 -6.55
C ILE A 101 0.26 4.80 -6.22
N ASN A 102 0.59 6.05 -5.88
CA ASN A 102 -0.40 7.09 -5.63
C ASN A 102 -1.23 7.38 -6.89
N GLU A 103 -0.57 7.55 -8.05
CA GLU A 103 -1.24 7.76 -9.35
C GLU A 103 -2.20 6.60 -9.68
N THR A 104 -1.74 5.36 -9.52
CA THR A 104 -2.56 4.17 -9.77
C THR A 104 -3.75 4.08 -8.82
N LYS A 105 -3.55 4.41 -7.53
CA LYS A 105 -4.63 4.45 -6.54
C LYS A 105 -5.70 5.47 -6.91
N GLU A 106 -5.32 6.67 -7.32
CA GLU A 106 -6.28 7.73 -7.69
C GLU A 106 -6.99 7.43 -9.03
N TRP A 107 -6.31 6.82 -9.98
CA TRP A 107 -6.95 6.29 -11.19
C TRP A 107 -8.02 5.24 -10.85
N LEU A 108 -7.71 4.29 -9.94
CA LEU A 108 -8.69 3.31 -9.48
C LEU A 108 -9.86 3.97 -8.75
N ARG A 109 -9.62 4.98 -7.90
CA ARG A 109 -10.68 5.75 -7.24
C ARG A 109 -11.67 6.32 -8.25
N GLN A 110 -11.17 6.97 -9.29
CA GLN A 110 -12.00 7.56 -10.36
C GLN A 110 -12.84 6.49 -11.07
N LEU A 111 -12.26 5.33 -11.38
CA LEU A 111 -12.99 4.23 -11.99
C LEU A 111 -14.06 3.64 -11.06
N ILE A 112 -13.75 3.46 -9.78
CA ILE A 112 -14.68 2.97 -8.76
C ILE A 112 -15.89 3.91 -8.65
N GLU A 113 -15.66 5.22 -8.58
CA GLU A 113 -16.70 6.25 -8.54
C GLU A 113 -17.51 6.27 -9.84
N LYS A 114 -16.83 6.34 -10.99
CA LYS A 114 -17.47 6.41 -12.32
C LYS A 114 -18.43 5.24 -12.59
N HIS A 115 -18.11 4.05 -12.11
CA HIS A 115 -18.88 2.84 -12.36
C HIS A 115 -19.70 2.38 -11.16
N ASP A 116 -19.82 3.21 -10.12
CA ASP A 116 -20.60 2.96 -8.90
C ASP A 116 -20.33 1.57 -8.31
N ILE A 117 -19.04 1.23 -8.16
CA ILE A 117 -18.62 -0.06 -7.61
C ILE A 117 -19.02 -0.14 -6.13
N SER A 118 -19.85 -1.09 -5.79
CA SER A 118 -20.30 -1.28 -4.41
C SER A 118 -19.13 -1.60 -3.48
N ILE A 119 -19.01 -0.81 -2.41
CA ILE A 119 -17.99 -1.00 -1.39
C ILE A 119 -18.48 -1.98 -0.33
N TYR A 120 -17.60 -2.92 0.03
CA TYR A 120 -17.91 -3.89 1.06
C TYR A 120 -18.05 -3.22 2.43
N ASN A 121 -19.11 -3.58 3.12
CA ASN A 121 -19.41 -3.13 4.47
C ASN A 121 -19.33 -4.32 5.43
N GLU A 122 -18.38 -4.26 6.37
CA GLU A 122 -18.12 -5.32 7.35
C GLU A 122 -19.28 -5.56 8.32
N SER A 123 -20.13 -4.54 8.58
CA SER A 123 -21.25 -4.66 9.52
C SER A 123 -22.39 -5.51 8.99
N ASN A 124 -22.62 -5.53 7.68
CA ASN A 124 -23.73 -6.22 7.05
C ASN A 124 -23.34 -7.24 5.96
N TYR A 125 -22.01 -7.42 5.74
CA TYR A 125 -21.42 -8.35 4.76
C TYR A 125 -21.91 -8.11 3.32
N ARG A 126 -22.23 -6.87 2.95
CA ARG A 126 -22.70 -6.49 1.61
C ARG A 126 -21.70 -5.62 0.88
N GLY A 127 -21.73 -5.67 -0.43
CA GLY A 127 -20.83 -4.95 -1.32
C GLY A 127 -19.74 -5.84 -1.90
N LEU A 128 -18.98 -5.31 -2.85
CA LEU A 128 -18.01 -6.06 -3.64
C LEU A 128 -16.56 -5.75 -3.22
N LEU A 129 -16.14 -4.50 -3.32
CA LEU A 129 -14.74 -4.10 -3.18
C LEU A 129 -14.38 -3.86 -1.71
N ARG A 130 -13.33 -4.57 -1.22
CA ARG A 130 -12.82 -4.48 0.15
C ARG A 130 -11.50 -3.73 0.26
N GLY A 131 -10.64 -3.84 -0.76
CA GLY A 131 -9.31 -3.28 -0.69
C GLY A 131 -8.61 -3.27 -2.03
N LEU A 132 -7.47 -2.56 -2.06
CA LEU A 132 -6.59 -2.47 -3.22
C LEU A 132 -5.17 -2.83 -2.79
N ILE A 133 -4.48 -3.59 -3.61
CA ILE A 133 -3.06 -3.88 -3.45
C ILE A 133 -2.35 -3.41 -4.71
N ILE A 134 -1.40 -2.51 -4.57
CA ILE A 134 -0.62 -1.98 -5.68
C ILE A 134 0.84 -2.21 -5.37
N ARG A 135 1.54 -2.87 -6.29
CA ARG A 135 2.98 -3.08 -6.23
C ARG A 135 3.63 -2.45 -7.45
N HIS A 136 4.76 -1.80 -7.26
CA HIS A 136 5.48 -1.15 -8.34
C HIS A 136 6.97 -1.47 -8.25
N SER A 137 7.56 -1.90 -9.36
CA SER A 137 8.99 -2.13 -9.49
C SER A 137 9.70 -0.83 -9.85
N ILE A 138 10.69 -0.44 -9.06
CA ILE A 138 11.55 0.70 -9.38
C ILE A 138 12.46 0.39 -10.57
N SER A 139 12.94 -0.85 -10.64
CA SER A 139 13.94 -1.26 -11.65
C SER A 139 13.34 -1.47 -13.04
N THR A 140 12.08 -1.93 -13.13
CA THR A 140 11.45 -2.27 -14.41
C THR A 140 10.31 -1.34 -14.79
N GLY A 141 9.79 -0.55 -13.84
CA GLY A 141 8.61 0.29 -14.04
C GLY A 141 7.29 -0.51 -14.10
N GLU A 142 7.32 -1.83 -13.89
CA GLU A 142 6.12 -2.67 -13.91
C GLU A 142 5.27 -2.47 -12.65
N THR A 143 3.95 -2.37 -12.85
CA THR A 143 2.96 -2.25 -11.77
C THR A 143 2.01 -3.44 -11.79
N LEU A 144 1.79 -4.08 -10.63
CA LEU A 144 0.78 -5.11 -10.44
C LEU A 144 -0.33 -4.60 -9.53
N VAL A 145 -1.58 -4.75 -9.97
CA VAL A 145 -2.77 -4.28 -9.24
C VAL A 145 -3.63 -5.45 -8.80
N GLY A 146 -3.89 -5.54 -7.51
CA GLY A 146 -4.84 -6.46 -6.89
C GLY A 146 -6.09 -5.72 -6.40
N LEU A 147 -7.26 -6.20 -6.82
CA LEU A 147 -8.57 -5.74 -6.38
C LEU A 147 -9.13 -6.79 -5.42
N VAL A 148 -9.14 -6.50 -4.13
CA VAL A 148 -9.65 -7.43 -3.11
C VAL A 148 -11.16 -7.28 -3.00
N THR A 149 -11.88 -8.37 -3.21
CA THR A 149 -13.35 -8.41 -3.22
C THR A 149 -13.91 -9.40 -2.19
N TYR A 150 -15.14 -9.16 -1.72
CA TYR A 150 -15.83 -10.14 -0.89
C TYR A 150 -16.26 -11.33 -1.76
N LYS A 151 -17.27 -11.16 -2.60
CA LYS A 151 -17.76 -12.12 -3.59
C LYS A 151 -18.39 -11.40 -4.76
N GLY A 152 -18.44 -12.05 -5.91
CA GLY A 152 -19.06 -11.47 -7.10
C GLY A 152 -18.08 -11.16 -8.22
N LYS A 153 -18.58 -10.51 -9.24
CA LYS A 153 -17.86 -10.12 -10.45
C LYS A 153 -17.99 -8.61 -10.65
N PHE A 154 -17.00 -8.00 -11.22
CA PHE A 154 -17.07 -6.60 -11.62
C PHE A 154 -18.00 -6.40 -12.83
N PRO A 155 -18.71 -5.27 -12.92
CA PRO A 155 -19.47 -4.90 -14.10
C PRO A 155 -18.59 -4.81 -15.35
N ARG A 156 -19.16 -5.14 -16.53
CA ARG A 156 -18.41 -5.11 -17.80
C ARG A 156 -17.81 -3.73 -18.09
N GLY A 157 -18.55 -2.65 -17.82
CA GLY A 157 -18.07 -1.28 -18.02
C GLY A 157 -16.85 -0.94 -17.17
N PHE A 158 -16.82 -1.38 -15.91
CA PHE A 158 -15.66 -1.23 -15.05
C PHE A 158 -14.44 -2.01 -15.57
N LEU A 159 -14.65 -3.27 -15.99
CA LEU A 159 -13.58 -4.08 -16.58
C LEU A 159 -13.02 -3.44 -17.86
N ALA A 160 -13.87 -2.89 -18.72
CA ALA A 160 -13.43 -2.14 -19.91
C ALA A 160 -12.62 -0.89 -19.53
N GLY A 161 -13.02 -0.17 -18.48
CA GLY A 161 -12.24 0.96 -17.95
C GLY A 161 -10.88 0.53 -17.40
N LEU A 162 -10.84 -0.58 -16.64
CA LEU A 162 -9.60 -1.14 -16.10
C LEU A 162 -8.61 -1.58 -17.19
N THR A 163 -9.09 -2.03 -18.34
CA THR A 163 -8.27 -2.54 -19.45
C THR A 163 -8.03 -1.50 -20.54
N ASN A 164 -8.22 -0.21 -20.27
CA ASN A 164 -7.88 0.85 -21.20
C ASN A 164 -6.35 0.89 -21.44
N GLU A 165 -5.92 0.63 -22.68
CA GLU A 165 -4.51 0.49 -23.02
C GLU A 165 -3.68 1.75 -22.74
N SER A 166 -4.25 2.94 -22.95
CA SER A 166 -3.55 4.20 -22.70
C SER A 166 -3.22 4.37 -21.21
N ASP A 167 -4.19 4.07 -20.32
CA ASP A 167 -4.02 4.17 -18.88
C ASP A 167 -3.05 3.09 -18.36
N LEU A 168 -3.19 1.85 -18.83
CA LEU A 168 -2.30 0.75 -18.49
C LEU A 168 -0.84 1.08 -18.81
N LYS A 169 -0.60 1.58 -20.03
CA LYS A 169 0.74 2.00 -20.46
C LYS A 169 1.28 3.15 -19.63
N LYS A 170 0.49 4.19 -19.40
CA LYS A 170 0.86 5.37 -18.59
C LYS A 170 1.26 4.96 -17.15
N LEU A 171 0.53 4.02 -16.56
CA LEU A 171 0.73 3.57 -15.18
C LEU A 171 1.73 2.40 -15.06
N GLY A 172 2.22 1.87 -16.18
CA GLY A 172 3.12 0.72 -16.21
C GLY A 172 2.44 -0.58 -15.75
N ILE A 173 1.11 -0.66 -15.82
CA ILE A 173 0.36 -1.82 -15.34
C ILE A 173 0.57 -3.00 -16.29
N VAL A 174 1.10 -4.10 -15.74
CA VAL A 174 1.35 -5.35 -16.46
C VAL A 174 0.36 -6.46 -16.10
N GLY A 175 -0.37 -6.29 -15.00
CA GLY A 175 -1.37 -7.26 -14.55
C GLY A 175 -2.41 -6.68 -13.62
N LEU A 176 -3.64 -7.18 -13.78
CA LEU A 176 -4.80 -6.87 -12.96
C LEU A 176 -5.35 -8.17 -12.38
N ILE A 177 -5.47 -8.27 -11.07
CA ILE A 177 -5.88 -9.48 -10.36
C ILE A 177 -7.08 -9.16 -9.49
N GLN A 178 -8.11 -9.98 -9.53
CA GLN A 178 -9.15 -10.03 -8.51
C GLN A 178 -8.73 -11.06 -7.46
N ASN A 179 -8.56 -10.64 -6.23
CA ASN A 179 -8.42 -11.52 -5.08
C ASN A 179 -9.76 -11.63 -4.36
N VAL A 180 -10.25 -12.85 -4.13
CA VAL A 180 -11.53 -13.08 -3.45
C VAL A 180 -11.26 -13.46 -1.99
N ASN A 181 -11.69 -12.57 -1.08
CA ASN A 181 -11.61 -12.79 0.35
C ASN A 181 -13.00 -12.71 1.00
N MET A 182 -13.59 -13.86 1.27
CA MET A 182 -14.87 -14.00 1.97
C MET A 182 -14.72 -14.19 3.48
N GLN A 183 -13.49 -14.22 4.01
CA GLN A 183 -13.25 -14.43 5.43
C GLN A 183 -13.46 -13.15 6.22
N ASN A 184 -14.04 -13.28 7.41
CA ASN A 184 -14.16 -12.17 8.36
C ASN A 184 -12.97 -12.18 9.33
N THR A 185 -11.80 -11.83 8.79
CA THR A 185 -10.53 -11.78 9.51
C THR A 185 -9.78 -10.51 9.13
N ASN A 186 -8.74 -10.16 9.90
CA ASN A 186 -7.84 -9.04 9.60
C ASN A 186 -6.90 -9.33 8.42
N VAL A 187 -6.98 -10.53 7.81
CA VAL A 187 -6.18 -10.88 6.63
C VAL A 187 -6.78 -10.19 5.41
N ILE A 188 -5.97 -9.38 4.74
CA ILE A 188 -6.41 -8.56 3.60
C ILE A 188 -6.73 -9.46 2.39
N MET A 189 -5.84 -10.42 2.07
CA MET A 189 -5.99 -11.29 0.90
C MET A 189 -6.65 -12.61 1.27
N GLY A 190 -7.59 -13.04 0.43
CA GLY A 190 -8.16 -14.39 0.46
C GLY A 190 -7.30 -15.38 -0.33
N PRO A 191 -7.71 -16.66 -0.33
CA PRO A 191 -6.94 -17.74 -0.97
C PRO A 191 -7.09 -17.78 -2.51
N GLU A 192 -8.12 -17.13 -3.07
CA GLU A 192 -8.44 -17.24 -4.49
C GLU A 192 -8.00 -16.00 -5.26
N ASN A 193 -7.19 -16.19 -6.30
CA ASN A 193 -6.80 -15.15 -7.24
C ASN A 193 -7.35 -15.47 -8.65
N ARG A 194 -7.87 -14.43 -9.33
CA ARG A 194 -8.33 -14.51 -10.72
C ARG A 194 -7.63 -13.41 -11.51
N VAL A 195 -6.91 -13.77 -12.55
CA VAL A 195 -6.31 -12.78 -13.47
C VAL A 195 -7.44 -12.18 -14.29
N LEU A 196 -7.62 -10.86 -14.17
CA LEU A 196 -8.59 -10.10 -14.95
C LEU A 196 -7.99 -9.67 -16.29
N TRP A 197 -6.70 -9.35 -16.28
CA TRP A 197 -5.94 -8.94 -17.46
C TRP A 197 -4.43 -9.08 -17.22
N GLY A 198 -3.68 -9.36 -18.29
CA GLY A 198 -2.22 -9.36 -18.30
C GLY A 198 -1.58 -10.50 -17.50
N LYS A 199 -0.54 -10.18 -16.76
CA LYS A 199 0.29 -11.14 -16.01
C LYS A 199 -0.22 -11.29 -14.56
N ASP A 200 0.10 -12.43 -13.94
CA ASP A 200 -0.12 -12.68 -12.51
C ASP A 200 1.05 -12.22 -11.63
N ARG A 201 2.16 -11.78 -12.25
CA ARG A 201 3.41 -11.36 -11.61
C ARG A 201 4.02 -10.18 -12.32
N TYR A 202 4.78 -9.37 -11.59
CA TYR A 202 5.63 -8.31 -12.14
C TYR A 202 7.10 -8.68 -11.94
N LYS A 203 7.97 -8.05 -12.73
CA LYS A 203 9.42 -8.24 -12.64
C LYS A 203 10.04 -7.18 -11.73
N GLU A 204 11.01 -7.61 -10.92
CA GLU A 204 11.89 -6.75 -10.14
C GLU A 204 13.33 -7.20 -10.36
N SER A 205 14.27 -6.26 -10.33
CA SER A 205 15.69 -6.57 -10.41
C SER A 205 16.43 -5.99 -9.20
N LEU A 206 17.22 -6.81 -8.55
CA LEU A 206 18.00 -6.43 -7.39
C LEU A 206 19.35 -7.16 -7.40
N GLY A 207 20.46 -6.43 -7.28
CA GLY A 207 21.81 -7.01 -7.23
C GLY A 207 22.17 -7.86 -8.46
N GLY A 208 21.67 -7.49 -9.66
CA GLY A 208 21.89 -8.24 -10.90
C GLY A 208 20.99 -9.47 -11.09
N LEU A 209 20.14 -9.78 -10.11
CA LEU A 209 19.16 -10.87 -10.17
C LEU A 209 17.78 -10.36 -10.58
N SER A 210 17.03 -11.19 -11.32
CA SER A 210 15.64 -10.90 -11.70
C SER A 210 14.67 -11.77 -10.91
N PHE A 211 13.62 -11.15 -10.38
CA PHE A 211 12.57 -11.79 -9.60
C PHE A 211 11.21 -11.62 -10.26
N HIS A 212 10.37 -12.65 -10.17
CA HIS A 212 8.95 -12.58 -10.54
C HIS A 212 8.12 -12.59 -9.26
N LEU A 213 7.48 -11.46 -8.94
CA LEU A 213 6.77 -11.22 -7.69
C LEU A 213 5.26 -11.12 -7.92
N SER A 214 4.45 -11.70 -7.01
CA SER A 214 2.97 -11.67 -7.01
C SER A 214 2.41 -10.82 -5.88
#